data_5f15aeb90b6d0f4ec4b886a081777ae9
#
_entry.id   5f15aeb90b6d0f4ec4b886a081777ae9
#
_cell.length_a   1.000
_cell.length_b   1.000
_cell.length_c   1.000
_cell.angle_alpha   90.00
_cell.angle_beta   90.00
_cell.angle_gamma   90.00
#
_symmetry.space_group_name_H-M   'P 1'
#
loop_
_entity.id
_entity.type
_entity.pdbx_description
1 polymer ?
#
loop_
_entity_poly.entity_id
_entity_poly.type
_entity_poly.pdbx_seq_one_letter_code
_entity_poly.pdbx_strand_id
1 'polypeptide(L)'
;MIFFWKFFFVQIDKYDFNNLNFRHIDFTNYKKIRGLIFKENLFKINNYHVNSFEFLNFSKNLGGKVGINVSKKNIFNWFKINKYKLYFLWSSELTARRLINILYNYEFINSSLEKKESNRLKEIILFHIKRLLLEFNNLKYYDVDSYQLKAFVLSSIILKKDFTKVLFIVKKIISYQIDNIGMHKSYNILEHSKFINNLKELKNIILFYNIKNGDFLDEALGKLGLVLNQY
;
A
#
# COMPACT_ATOMS: atom_id res chain seq x y z
N MET A 1 0.85 -27.16 8.05
CA MET A 1 1.31 -26.39 9.25
C MET A 1 2.80 -26.02 9.24
N ILE A 2 3.66 -26.72 8.50
CA ILE A 2 5.14 -26.49 8.45
C ILE A 2 5.56 -25.25 7.63
N PHE A 3 4.73 -24.76 6.71
CA PHE A 3 5.04 -23.58 5.88
C PHE A 3 5.06 -22.24 6.63
N PHE A 4 4.42 -22.15 7.79
CA PHE A 4 4.33 -20.90 8.56
C PHE A 4 5.63 -20.54 9.30
N TRP A 5 6.46 -21.50 9.68
CA TRP A 5 7.65 -21.26 10.51
C TRP A 5 8.82 -20.60 9.75
N LYS A 6 8.96 -20.84 8.44
CA LYS A 6 10.00 -20.17 7.63
C LYS A 6 9.80 -18.66 7.45
N PHE A 7 8.63 -18.14 7.83
CA PHE A 7 8.31 -16.72 7.76
C PHE A 7 8.88 -15.88 8.92
N PHE A 8 9.37 -16.50 10.00
CA PHE A 8 9.68 -15.79 11.23
C PHE A 8 11.10 -15.24 11.34
N PHE A 9 12.06 -15.77 10.57
CA PHE A 9 13.43 -15.26 10.58
C PHE A 9 13.68 -14.37 9.37
N VAL A 10 13.32 -13.10 9.50
CA VAL A 10 13.60 -12.10 8.48
C VAL A 10 14.85 -11.34 8.91
N GLN A 11 15.94 -11.49 8.16
CA GLN A 11 17.09 -10.60 8.32
C GLN A 11 16.68 -9.22 7.78
N ILE A 12 16.34 -8.30 8.68
CA ILE A 12 15.82 -6.97 8.36
C ILE A 12 16.85 -6.17 7.55
N ASP A 13 18.13 -6.37 7.82
CA ASP A 13 19.24 -5.64 7.19
C ASP A 13 19.41 -5.93 5.69
N LYS A 14 18.79 -6.98 5.18
CA LYS A 14 18.80 -7.32 3.74
C LYS A 14 17.86 -6.45 2.90
N TYR A 15 16.94 -5.71 3.54
CA TYR A 15 15.89 -4.99 2.86
C TYR A 15 16.11 -3.48 2.94
N ASP A 16 15.70 -2.78 1.88
CA ASP A 16 15.86 -1.33 1.81
C ASP A 16 14.66 -0.61 2.41
N PHE A 17 14.88 0.02 3.54
CA PHE A 17 13.93 0.88 4.21
C PHE A 17 14.36 2.36 4.18
N ASN A 18 15.48 2.65 3.48
CA ASN A 18 15.96 4.00 3.34
C ASN A 18 15.14 4.72 2.26
N ASN A 19 14.97 6.01 2.43
CA ASN A 19 14.31 6.88 1.46
C ASN A 19 12.85 6.48 1.12
N LEU A 20 12.12 5.88 2.05
CA LEU A 20 10.69 5.60 1.89
C LEU A 20 9.86 6.88 2.03
N ASN A 21 10.21 7.93 1.30
CA ASN A 21 9.48 9.19 1.30
C ASN A 21 8.51 9.25 0.11
N PHE A 22 7.27 8.87 0.37
CA PHE A 22 6.21 8.92 -0.63
C PHE A 22 5.25 10.06 -0.30
N ARG A 23 4.93 10.89 -1.29
CA ARG A 23 3.86 11.88 -1.18
C ARG A 23 2.56 11.23 -1.60
N HIS A 24 1.60 11.23 -0.71
CA HIS A 24 0.26 10.71 -0.98
C HIS A 24 -0.70 11.86 -1.22
N ILE A 25 -1.53 11.73 -2.26
CA ILE A 25 -2.69 12.59 -2.44
C ILE A 25 -3.79 12.02 -1.55
N ASP A 26 -4.08 12.73 -0.47
CA ASP A 26 -4.98 12.24 0.56
C ASP A 26 -6.43 12.65 0.26
N PHE A 27 -7.27 11.64 0.05
CA PHE A 27 -8.72 11.81 -0.10
C PHE A 27 -9.49 11.34 1.14
N THR A 28 -8.81 11.15 2.27
CA THR A 28 -9.40 10.57 3.47
C THR A 28 -10.42 11.50 4.12
N ASN A 29 -11.61 11.00 4.37
CA ASN A 29 -12.61 11.73 5.15
C ASN A 29 -12.28 11.70 6.65
N TYR A 30 -11.48 12.64 7.09
CA TYR A 30 -10.99 12.73 8.47
C TYR A 30 -12.07 12.84 9.54
N LYS A 31 -13.26 13.38 9.22
CA LYS A 31 -14.35 13.54 10.20
C LYS A 31 -14.81 12.19 10.76
N LYS A 32 -14.84 11.15 9.92
CA LYS A 32 -15.25 9.79 10.36
C LYS A 32 -14.20 9.08 11.21
N ILE A 33 -12.92 9.40 11.02
CA ILE A 33 -11.82 8.69 11.69
C ILE A 33 -11.42 9.37 13.00
N ARG A 34 -11.54 10.70 13.08
CA ARG A 34 -11.08 11.51 14.23
C ARG A 34 -11.56 11.00 15.58
N GLY A 35 -12.84 10.64 15.71
CA GLY A 35 -13.41 10.14 16.96
C GLY A 35 -13.05 8.70 17.32
N LEU A 36 -12.47 7.96 16.37
CA LEU A 36 -12.19 6.52 16.53
C LEU A 36 -10.78 6.25 17.00
N ILE A 37 -9.79 7.03 16.54
CA ILE A 37 -8.36 6.71 16.74
C ILE A 37 -7.88 6.74 18.19
N PHE A 38 -8.59 7.45 19.06
CA PHE A 38 -8.28 7.52 20.50
C PHE A 38 -9.00 6.45 21.32
N LYS A 39 -9.92 5.67 20.72
CA LYS A 39 -10.62 4.61 21.44
C LYS A 39 -9.68 3.45 21.76
N GLU A 40 -9.76 2.91 22.95
CA GLU A 40 -8.93 1.78 23.39
C GLU A 40 -9.18 0.51 22.56
N ASN A 41 -10.40 0.34 22.08
CA ASN A 41 -10.85 -0.84 21.34
C ASN A 41 -11.07 -0.54 19.83
N LEU A 42 -10.25 0.32 19.23
CA LEU A 42 -10.36 0.73 17.84
C LEU A 42 -10.61 -0.46 16.87
N PHE A 43 -9.93 -1.58 17.10
CA PHE A 43 -9.96 -2.75 16.18
C PHE A 43 -11.04 -3.80 16.52
N LYS A 44 -11.85 -3.57 17.55
CA LYS A 44 -13.08 -4.37 17.76
C LYS A 44 -14.19 -3.98 16.79
N ILE A 45 -14.10 -2.78 16.22
CA ILE A 45 -15.05 -2.28 15.22
C ILE A 45 -14.59 -2.82 13.86
N ASN A 46 -15.46 -3.57 13.21
CA ASN A 46 -15.22 -4.03 11.84
C ASN A 46 -15.41 -2.86 10.85
N ASN A 47 -14.47 -1.90 10.88
CA ASN A 47 -14.48 -0.70 10.06
C ASN A 47 -13.37 -0.80 9.02
N TYR A 48 -13.73 -0.69 7.75
CA TYR A 48 -12.81 -0.76 6.63
C TYR A 48 -11.69 0.30 6.74
N HIS A 49 -12.02 1.56 7.01
CA HIS A 49 -11.05 2.67 7.10
C HIS A 49 -10.05 2.50 8.24
N VAL A 50 -10.50 1.86 9.34
CA VAL A 50 -9.62 1.53 10.46
C VAL A 50 -8.68 0.38 10.10
N ASN A 51 -9.22 -0.64 9.43
CA ASN A 51 -8.46 -1.83 9.05
C ASN A 51 -7.56 -1.63 7.82
N SER A 52 -7.79 -0.60 7.01
CA SER A 52 -6.89 -0.15 5.94
C SER A 52 -5.77 0.76 6.42
N PHE A 53 -5.79 1.18 7.68
CA PHE A 53 -4.84 2.13 8.29
C PHE A 53 -4.88 3.56 7.71
N GLU A 54 -5.99 3.98 7.13
CA GLU A 54 -6.20 5.35 6.69
C GLU A 54 -6.03 6.38 7.82
N PHE A 55 -6.24 5.96 9.08
CA PHE A 55 -6.02 6.80 10.26
C PHE A 55 -4.57 7.32 10.38
N LEU A 56 -3.60 6.70 9.73
CA LEU A 56 -2.20 7.14 9.78
C LEU A 56 -2.02 8.53 9.17
N ASN A 57 -2.74 8.83 8.10
CA ASN A 57 -2.71 10.15 7.48
C ASN A 57 -3.24 11.21 8.44
N PHE A 58 -4.34 10.89 9.15
CA PHE A 58 -4.85 11.78 10.20
C PHE A 58 -3.85 11.92 11.35
N SER A 59 -3.23 10.84 11.79
CA SER A 59 -2.22 10.88 12.87
C SER A 59 -1.01 11.73 12.48
N LYS A 60 -0.59 11.69 11.21
CA LYS A 60 0.46 12.56 10.67
C LYS A 60 0.07 14.04 10.75
N ASN A 61 -1.19 14.37 10.44
CA ASN A 61 -1.70 15.73 10.52
C ASN A 61 -1.83 16.25 11.98
N LEU A 62 -2.02 15.37 12.96
CA LEU A 62 -1.91 15.74 14.37
C LEU A 62 -0.48 16.18 14.73
N GLY A 63 0.51 15.63 14.03
CA GLY A 63 1.91 15.99 14.19
C GLY A 63 2.55 15.56 15.52
N GLY A 64 3.84 15.84 15.64
CA GLY A 64 4.62 15.67 16.85
C GLY A 64 4.53 14.29 17.53
N LYS A 65 4.88 14.25 18.81
CA LYS A 65 4.87 13.00 19.61
C LYS A 65 3.48 12.37 19.73
N VAL A 66 2.41 13.17 19.72
CA VAL A 66 1.04 12.66 19.84
C VAL A 66 0.68 11.80 18.63
N GLY A 67 0.87 12.33 17.41
CA GLY A 67 0.58 11.61 16.18
C GLY A 67 1.43 10.34 16.03
N ILE A 68 2.72 10.40 16.37
CA ILE A 68 3.62 9.24 16.33
C ILE A 68 3.17 8.16 17.33
N ASN A 69 2.85 8.53 18.57
CA ASN A 69 2.41 7.58 19.59
C ASN A 69 1.09 6.91 19.21
N VAL A 70 0.13 7.67 18.67
CA VAL A 70 -1.14 7.13 18.17
C VAL A 70 -0.90 6.15 17.05
N SER A 71 -0.07 6.50 16.06
CA SER A 71 0.28 5.63 14.94
C SER A 71 0.93 4.33 15.41
N LYS A 72 1.99 4.44 16.23
CA LYS A 72 2.72 3.31 16.80
C LYS A 72 1.80 2.38 17.59
N LYS A 73 1.06 2.93 18.56
CA LYS A 73 0.15 2.16 19.43
C LYS A 73 -0.84 1.36 18.57
N ASN A 74 -1.45 2.00 17.58
CA ASN A 74 -2.48 1.38 16.77
C ASN A 74 -1.93 0.31 15.82
N ILE A 75 -0.81 0.57 15.12
CA ILE A 75 -0.17 -0.44 14.25
C ILE A 75 0.23 -1.68 15.07
N PHE A 76 0.92 -1.48 16.20
CA PHE A 76 1.44 -2.58 17.00
C PHE A 76 0.32 -3.40 17.64
N ASN A 77 -0.75 -2.73 18.13
CA ASN A 77 -1.91 -3.41 18.69
C ASN A 77 -2.67 -4.19 17.62
N TRP A 78 -2.92 -3.58 16.46
CA TRP A 78 -3.58 -4.27 15.36
C TRP A 78 -2.83 -5.54 14.97
N PHE A 79 -1.52 -5.44 14.81
CA PHE A 79 -0.69 -6.57 14.43
C PHE A 79 -0.67 -7.66 15.52
N LYS A 80 -0.57 -7.28 16.81
CA LYS A 80 -0.64 -8.22 17.93
C LYS A 80 -1.94 -9.03 17.92
N ILE A 81 -3.07 -8.38 17.65
CA ILE A 81 -4.40 -9.00 17.68
C ILE A 81 -4.64 -9.86 16.43
N ASN A 82 -4.18 -9.41 15.25
CA ASN A 82 -4.62 -9.96 13.96
C ASN A 82 -3.57 -10.77 13.22
N LYS A 83 -2.31 -10.80 13.66
CA LYS A 83 -1.19 -11.46 12.98
C LYS A 83 -1.50 -12.89 12.53
N TYR A 84 -2.18 -13.68 13.36
CA TYR A 84 -2.45 -15.09 13.12
C TYR A 84 -3.88 -15.39 12.67
N LYS A 85 -4.70 -14.36 12.50
CA LYS A 85 -6.07 -14.55 12.04
C LYS A 85 -6.11 -14.77 10.54
N LEU A 86 -6.95 -15.70 10.10
CA LEU A 86 -7.18 -16.04 8.68
C LEU A 86 -8.56 -15.47 8.25
N TYR A 87 -8.72 -14.16 8.33
CA TYR A 87 -9.97 -13.52 7.97
C TYR A 87 -9.80 -12.60 6.76
N PHE A 88 -10.94 -12.06 6.29
CA PHE A 88 -11.02 -11.00 5.29
C PHE A 88 -10.08 -9.82 5.59
N LEU A 89 -9.68 -9.59 6.86
CA LEU A 89 -8.69 -8.58 7.24
C LEU A 89 -7.33 -8.74 6.55
N TRP A 90 -7.02 -9.93 6.07
CA TRP A 90 -5.81 -10.23 5.32
C TRP A 90 -6.07 -10.44 3.82
N SER A 91 -7.25 -10.02 3.31
CA SER A 91 -7.45 -9.96 1.86
C SER A 91 -6.35 -9.13 1.19
N SER A 92 -6.03 -9.46 -0.05
CA SER A 92 -4.98 -8.77 -0.81
C SER A 92 -5.24 -7.27 -0.91
N GLU A 93 -6.50 -6.85 -1.09
CA GLU A 93 -6.89 -5.45 -1.12
C GLU A 93 -6.60 -4.71 0.19
N LEU A 94 -7.11 -5.20 1.32
CA LEU A 94 -6.87 -4.55 2.63
C LEU A 94 -5.40 -4.61 3.03
N THR A 95 -4.69 -5.69 2.69
CA THR A 95 -3.27 -5.82 2.95
C THR A 95 -2.47 -4.81 2.14
N ALA A 96 -2.82 -4.61 0.86
CA ALA A 96 -2.21 -3.60 0.00
C ALA A 96 -2.43 -2.19 0.55
N ARG A 97 -3.66 -1.82 0.93
CA ARG A 97 -3.98 -0.50 1.48
C ARG A 97 -3.24 -0.23 2.78
N ARG A 98 -3.21 -1.20 3.72
CA ARG A 98 -2.43 -1.06 4.95
C ARG A 98 -0.95 -0.84 4.68
N LEU A 99 -0.39 -1.65 3.80
CA LEU A 99 1.02 -1.54 3.44
C LEU A 99 1.34 -0.16 2.87
N ILE A 100 0.55 0.33 1.91
CA ILE A 100 0.72 1.66 1.33
C ILE A 100 0.64 2.73 2.42
N ASN A 101 -0.37 2.69 3.29
CA ASN A 101 -0.54 3.68 4.33
C ASN A 101 0.59 3.66 5.37
N ILE A 102 1.13 2.48 5.72
CA ILE A 102 2.32 2.39 6.57
C ILE A 102 3.52 3.00 5.86
N LEU A 103 3.78 2.65 4.60
CA LEU A 103 4.95 3.11 3.86
C LEU A 103 4.94 4.61 3.62
N TYR A 104 3.79 5.21 3.29
CA TYR A 104 3.66 6.66 3.10
C TYR A 104 3.84 7.46 4.39
N ASN A 105 3.62 6.83 5.53
CA ASN A 105 3.81 7.44 6.84
C ASN A 105 5.07 6.93 7.56
N TYR A 106 5.91 6.13 6.88
CA TYR A 106 7.02 5.43 7.51
C TYR A 106 8.01 6.39 8.17
N GLU A 107 8.49 7.41 7.46
CA GLU A 107 9.43 8.38 8.00
C GLU A 107 8.87 9.12 9.21
N PHE A 108 7.61 9.57 9.13
CA PHE A 108 6.93 10.22 10.23
C PHE A 108 6.85 9.31 11.47
N ILE A 109 6.42 8.06 11.28
CA ILE A 109 6.27 7.11 12.39
C ILE A 109 7.65 6.76 12.97
N ASN A 110 8.64 6.52 12.10
CA ASN A 110 9.97 6.04 12.48
C ASN A 110 10.85 7.13 13.10
N SER A 111 10.53 8.42 12.90
CA SER A 111 11.37 9.56 13.31
C SER A 111 11.68 9.63 14.81
N SER A 112 10.86 9.02 15.66
CA SER A 112 11.01 9.03 17.12
C SER A 112 10.91 7.64 17.74
N LEU A 113 11.04 6.57 16.93
CA LEU A 113 11.06 5.21 17.45
C LEU A 113 12.45 4.83 17.96
N GLU A 114 12.50 4.12 19.07
CA GLU A 114 13.70 3.43 19.51
C GLU A 114 14.06 2.31 18.51
N LYS A 115 15.35 1.92 18.49
CA LYS A 115 15.86 0.87 17.58
C LYS A 115 15.02 -0.41 17.62
N LYS A 116 14.59 -0.85 18.81
CA LYS A 116 13.74 -2.04 18.99
C LYS A 116 12.36 -1.86 18.35
N GLU A 117 11.75 -0.71 18.52
CA GLU A 117 10.43 -0.37 17.95
C GLU A 117 10.51 -0.19 16.43
N SER A 118 11.57 0.47 15.94
CA SER A 118 11.85 0.60 14.50
C SER A 118 12.00 -0.77 13.84
N ASN A 119 12.77 -1.67 14.42
CA ASN A 119 12.90 -3.04 13.92
C ASN A 119 11.55 -3.78 13.89
N ARG A 120 10.75 -3.61 14.96
CA ARG A 120 9.40 -4.20 14.99
C ARG A 120 8.48 -3.63 13.90
N LEU A 121 8.55 -2.33 13.61
CA LEU A 121 7.81 -1.73 12.49
C LEU A 121 8.23 -2.33 11.15
N LYS A 122 9.53 -2.50 10.91
CA LYS A 122 10.06 -3.14 9.71
C LYS A 122 9.59 -4.60 9.58
N GLU A 123 9.58 -5.36 10.68
CA GLU A 123 9.03 -6.72 10.70
C GLU A 123 7.55 -6.75 10.29
N ILE A 124 6.75 -5.82 10.79
CA ILE A 124 5.33 -5.69 10.43
C ILE A 124 5.18 -5.40 8.93
N ILE A 125 5.97 -4.47 8.39
CA ILE A 125 5.98 -4.17 6.95
C ILE A 125 6.32 -5.42 6.14
N LEU A 126 7.39 -6.12 6.48
CA LEU A 126 7.81 -7.33 5.78
C LEU A 126 6.78 -8.46 5.88
N PHE A 127 6.06 -8.55 7.00
CA PHE A 127 4.96 -9.49 7.13
C PHE A 127 3.82 -9.17 6.17
N HIS A 128 3.43 -7.88 6.05
CA HIS A 128 2.43 -7.45 5.08
C HIS A 128 2.87 -7.71 3.63
N ILE A 129 4.14 -7.41 3.31
CA ILE A 129 4.71 -7.69 1.98
C ILE A 129 4.61 -9.17 1.65
N LYS A 130 5.02 -10.05 2.56
CA LYS A 130 4.96 -11.50 2.33
C LYS A 130 3.54 -11.99 2.12
N ARG A 131 2.59 -11.52 2.93
CA ARG A 131 1.17 -11.87 2.78
C ARG A 131 0.62 -11.39 1.44
N LEU A 132 0.88 -10.13 1.08
CA LEU A 132 0.47 -9.57 -0.20
C LEU A 132 1.01 -10.40 -1.38
N LEU A 133 2.29 -10.72 -1.39
CA LEU A 133 2.92 -11.45 -2.49
C LEU A 133 2.41 -12.89 -2.61
N LEU A 134 2.09 -13.55 -1.49
CA LEU A 134 1.48 -14.88 -1.53
C LEU A 134 0.11 -14.85 -2.21
N GLU A 135 -0.72 -13.88 -1.88
CA GLU A 135 -2.04 -13.74 -2.49
C GLU A 135 -1.96 -13.22 -3.91
N PHE A 136 -1.07 -12.24 -4.17
CA PHE A 136 -0.87 -11.66 -5.48
C PHE A 136 -0.48 -12.71 -6.52
N ASN A 137 0.34 -13.69 -6.17
CA ASN A 137 0.72 -14.78 -7.08
C ASN A 137 -0.46 -15.69 -7.47
N ASN A 138 -1.54 -15.68 -6.70
CA ASN A 138 -2.75 -16.46 -6.99
C ASN A 138 -3.83 -15.64 -7.72
N LEU A 139 -3.64 -14.31 -7.85
CA LEU A 139 -4.57 -13.44 -8.56
C LEU A 139 -4.32 -13.54 -10.06
N LYS A 140 -5.41 -13.51 -10.83
CA LYS A 140 -5.33 -13.28 -12.26
C LYS A 140 -5.10 -11.79 -12.52
N TYR A 141 -4.38 -11.44 -13.56
CA TYR A 141 -4.01 -10.04 -13.85
C TYR A 141 -5.22 -9.09 -13.96
N TYR A 142 -6.36 -9.59 -14.40
CA TYR A 142 -7.58 -8.80 -14.50
C TYR A 142 -8.28 -8.58 -13.14
N ASP A 143 -7.94 -9.32 -12.08
CA ASP A 143 -8.49 -9.17 -10.74
C ASP A 143 -7.66 -8.23 -9.86
N VAL A 144 -6.48 -7.84 -10.33
CA VAL A 144 -5.57 -6.95 -9.58
C VAL A 144 -6.06 -5.52 -9.65
N ASP A 145 -6.42 -4.92 -8.52
CA ASP A 145 -6.77 -3.51 -8.44
C ASP A 145 -5.52 -2.60 -8.42
N SER A 146 -5.74 -1.29 -8.57
CA SER A 146 -4.65 -0.31 -8.63
C SER A 146 -3.88 -0.14 -7.31
N TYR A 147 -4.49 -0.40 -6.16
CA TYR A 147 -3.81 -0.39 -4.86
C TYR A 147 -2.91 -1.62 -4.70
N GLN A 148 -3.41 -2.79 -5.10
CA GLN A 148 -2.61 -4.02 -5.12
C GLN A 148 -1.40 -3.88 -6.04
N LEU A 149 -1.59 -3.31 -7.23
CA LEU A 149 -0.53 -3.03 -8.18
C LEU A 149 0.53 -2.10 -7.58
N LYS A 150 0.11 -1.00 -6.97
CA LYS A 150 0.99 -0.04 -6.31
C LYS A 150 1.75 -0.69 -5.15
N ALA A 151 1.07 -1.43 -4.30
CA ALA A 151 1.69 -2.16 -3.19
C ALA A 151 2.70 -3.21 -3.67
N PHE A 152 2.43 -3.88 -4.80
CA PHE A 152 3.37 -4.82 -5.43
C PHE A 152 4.67 -4.13 -5.85
N VAL A 153 4.59 -2.96 -6.50
CA VAL A 153 5.77 -2.19 -6.90
C VAL A 153 6.56 -1.71 -5.69
N LEU A 154 5.90 -1.11 -4.68
CA LEU A 154 6.54 -0.68 -3.44
C LEU A 154 7.22 -1.84 -2.71
N SER A 155 6.56 -3.00 -2.64
CA SER A 155 7.14 -4.22 -2.08
C SER A 155 8.39 -4.66 -2.83
N SER A 156 8.36 -4.53 -4.16
CA SER A 156 9.47 -4.93 -5.03
C SER A 156 10.69 -4.01 -4.85
N ILE A 157 10.48 -2.71 -4.58
CA ILE A 157 11.53 -1.77 -4.22
C ILE A 157 12.21 -2.21 -2.91
N ILE A 158 11.42 -2.41 -1.85
CA ILE A 158 11.94 -2.81 -0.54
C ILE A 158 12.71 -4.13 -0.62
N LEU A 159 12.20 -5.09 -1.40
CA LEU A 159 12.83 -6.41 -1.59
C LEU A 159 13.99 -6.40 -2.59
N LYS A 160 14.33 -5.26 -3.20
CA LYS A 160 15.37 -5.12 -4.23
C LYS A 160 15.21 -6.12 -5.37
N LYS A 161 13.97 -6.27 -5.85
CA LYS A 161 13.68 -7.20 -6.96
C LYS A 161 14.21 -6.68 -8.30
N ASP A 162 14.39 -7.60 -9.26
CA ASP A 162 14.67 -7.26 -10.66
C ASP A 162 13.49 -6.49 -11.27
N PHE A 163 13.68 -5.20 -11.51
CA PHE A 163 12.63 -4.31 -12.01
C PHE A 163 12.23 -4.59 -13.45
N THR A 164 13.06 -5.22 -14.26
CA THR A 164 12.67 -5.64 -15.62
C THR A 164 11.47 -6.59 -15.56
N LYS A 165 11.53 -7.57 -14.66
CA LYS A 165 10.41 -8.51 -14.43
C LYS A 165 9.21 -7.86 -13.78
N VAL A 166 9.44 -6.96 -12.81
CA VAL A 166 8.37 -6.22 -12.13
C VAL A 166 7.59 -5.38 -13.12
N LEU A 167 8.26 -4.58 -13.95
CA LEU A 167 7.61 -3.72 -14.94
C LEU A 167 6.88 -4.51 -16.03
N PHE A 168 7.41 -5.66 -16.42
CA PHE A 168 6.70 -6.56 -17.34
C PHE A 168 5.35 -7.01 -16.79
N ILE A 169 5.30 -7.40 -15.50
CA ILE A 169 4.05 -7.77 -14.82
C ILE A 169 3.11 -6.57 -14.71
N VAL A 170 3.65 -5.40 -14.30
CA VAL A 170 2.89 -4.14 -14.19
C VAL A 170 2.24 -3.79 -15.52
N LYS A 171 3.00 -3.81 -16.61
CA LYS A 171 2.51 -3.55 -17.97
C LYS A 171 1.38 -4.49 -18.36
N LYS A 172 1.53 -5.78 -18.09
CA LYS A 172 0.47 -6.77 -18.35
C LYS A 172 -0.79 -6.46 -17.56
N ILE A 173 -0.68 -6.20 -16.25
CA ILE A 173 -1.86 -5.89 -15.41
C ILE A 173 -2.58 -4.67 -15.98
N ILE A 174 -1.86 -3.58 -16.28
CA ILE A 174 -2.43 -2.36 -16.83
C ILE A 174 -3.15 -2.64 -18.17
N SER A 175 -2.55 -3.41 -19.05
CA SER A 175 -3.18 -3.74 -20.33
C SER A 175 -4.49 -4.53 -20.19
N TYR A 176 -4.65 -5.30 -19.10
CA TYR A 176 -5.92 -5.98 -18.80
C TYR A 176 -6.96 -5.10 -18.12
N GLN A 177 -6.55 -3.94 -17.57
CA GLN A 177 -7.44 -3.02 -16.87
C GLN A 177 -8.03 -1.93 -17.75
N ILE A 178 -7.47 -1.72 -18.95
CA ILE A 178 -7.88 -0.69 -19.89
C ILE A 178 -8.44 -1.37 -21.14
N ASP A 179 -9.62 -0.96 -21.58
CA ASP A 179 -10.22 -1.44 -22.80
C ASP A 179 -9.69 -0.70 -24.05
N ASN A 180 -10.21 -1.07 -25.23
CA ASN A 180 -9.75 -0.52 -26.50
C ASN A 180 -10.07 0.97 -26.68
N ILE A 181 -11.06 1.50 -25.97
CA ILE A 181 -11.44 2.92 -26.02
C ILE A 181 -10.73 3.75 -24.93
N GLY A 182 -9.91 3.13 -24.08
CA GLY A 182 -9.20 3.79 -23.01
C GLY A 182 -9.97 3.85 -21.69
N MET A 183 -11.12 3.17 -21.55
CA MET A 183 -11.89 3.14 -20.31
C MET A 183 -11.36 2.05 -19.38
N HIS A 184 -11.41 2.30 -18.06
CA HIS A 184 -11.17 1.24 -17.08
C HIS A 184 -12.25 0.18 -17.17
N LYS A 185 -11.87 -1.09 -17.13
CA LYS A 185 -12.74 -2.26 -17.33
C LYS A 185 -13.99 -2.33 -16.43
N SER A 186 -14.01 -1.60 -15.32
CA SER A 186 -15.21 -1.53 -14.46
C SER A 186 -16.34 -0.70 -15.08
N TYR A 187 -16.05 0.07 -16.14
CA TYR A 187 -16.97 1.04 -16.76
C TYR A 187 -17.59 2.02 -15.74
N ASN A 188 -16.88 2.25 -14.63
CA ASN A 188 -17.29 3.16 -13.57
C ASN A 188 -16.33 4.35 -13.56
N ILE A 189 -16.84 5.57 -13.73
CA ILE A 189 -16.04 6.79 -13.84
C ILE A 189 -15.25 7.07 -12.56
N LEU A 190 -15.79 6.71 -11.40
CA LEU A 190 -15.11 6.87 -10.11
C LEU A 190 -13.91 5.93 -9.99
N GLU A 191 -14.07 4.66 -10.39
CA GLU A 191 -12.98 3.69 -10.41
C GLU A 191 -11.95 4.03 -11.48
N HIS A 192 -12.39 4.53 -12.64
CA HIS A 192 -11.52 5.04 -13.69
C HIS A 192 -10.64 6.20 -13.17
N SER A 193 -11.24 7.19 -12.51
CA SER A 193 -10.50 8.30 -11.90
C SER A 193 -9.52 7.84 -10.82
N LYS A 194 -9.91 6.92 -9.94
CA LYS A 194 -9.02 6.32 -8.93
C LYS A 194 -7.86 5.58 -9.59
N PHE A 195 -8.12 4.83 -10.66
CA PHE A 195 -7.10 4.11 -11.39
C PHE A 195 -6.06 5.06 -11.98
N ILE A 196 -6.50 6.14 -12.65
CA ILE A 196 -5.60 7.19 -13.16
C ILE A 196 -4.73 7.77 -12.05
N ASN A 197 -5.32 8.14 -10.92
CA ASN A 197 -4.58 8.74 -9.80
C ASN A 197 -3.53 7.77 -9.25
N ASN A 198 -3.88 6.50 -9.08
CA ASN A 198 -2.92 5.48 -8.64
C ASN A 198 -1.81 5.24 -9.66
N LEU A 199 -2.08 5.30 -10.97
CA LEU A 199 -1.04 5.21 -12.01
C LEU A 199 -0.12 6.43 -12.03
N LYS A 200 -0.65 7.64 -11.82
CA LYS A 200 0.16 8.87 -11.67
C LYS A 200 1.11 8.76 -10.48
N GLU A 201 0.61 8.29 -9.33
CA GLU A 201 1.47 8.03 -8.16
C GLU A 201 2.51 6.95 -8.46
N LEU A 202 2.13 5.87 -9.13
CA LEU A 202 3.05 4.81 -9.53
C LEU A 202 4.17 5.33 -10.45
N LYS A 203 3.82 6.18 -11.43
CA LYS A 203 4.80 6.84 -12.28
C LYS A 203 5.78 7.69 -11.45
N ASN A 204 5.26 8.47 -10.51
CA ASN A 204 6.12 9.29 -9.63
C ASN A 204 7.07 8.43 -8.78
N ILE A 205 6.60 7.27 -8.28
CA ILE A 205 7.44 6.31 -7.56
C ILE A 205 8.56 5.79 -8.48
N ILE A 206 8.23 5.36 -9.68
CA ILE A 206 9.20 4.83 -10.66
C ILE A 206 10.26 5.88 -11.00
N LEU A 207 9.86 7.14 -11.21
CA LEU A 207 10.77 8.26 -11.46
C LEU A 207 11.66 8.55 -10.25
N PHE A 208 11.08 8.61 -9.06
CA PHE A 208 11.83 8.89 -7.82
C PHE A 208 12.94 7.85 -7.56
N TYR A 209 12.68 6.59 -7.85
CA TYR A 209 13.67 5.51 -7.70
C TYR A 209 14.54 5.29 -8.94
N ASN A 210 14.49 6.20 -9.94
CA ASN A 210 15.25 6.11 -11.20
C ASN A 210 15.11 4.75 -11.90
N ILE A 211 13.91 4.15 -11.86
CA ILE A 211 13.62 2.88 -12.50
C ILE A 211 13.38 3.13 -13.98
N LYS A 212 14.23 2.52 -14.82
CA LYS A 212 14.15 2.66 -16.30
C LYS A 212 12.96 1.88 -16.88
N ASN A 213 12.56 2.25 -18.12
CA ASN A 213 11.52 1.57 -18.90
C ASN A 213 10.09 1.74 -18.34
N GLY A 214 9.79 2.89 -17.73
CA GLY A 214 8.46 3.26 -17.23
C GLY A 214 7.53 3.95 -18.24
N ASP A 215 7.98 4.17 -19.50
CA ASP A 215 7.30 5.00 -20.52
C ASP A 215 5.90 4.48 -20.89
N PHE A 216 5.67 3.17 -20.77
CA PHE A 216 4.34 2.58 -20.97
C PHE A 216 3.25 3.15 -20.03
N LEU A 217 3.65 3.75 -18.90
CA LEU A 217 2.71 4.44 -18.01
C LEU A 217 2.19 5.74 -18.61
N ASP A 218 3.02 6.44 -19.39
CA ASP A 218 2.60 7.64 -20.11
C ASP A 218 1.59 7.30 -21.21
N GLU A 219 1.85 6.24 -21.95
CA GLU A 219 0.91 5.73 -22.94
C GLU A 219 -0.43 5.34 -22.30
N ALA A 220 -0.39 4.60 -21.19
CA ALA A 220 -1.59 4.20 -20.46
C ALA A 220 -2.37 5.40 -19.91
N LEU A 221 -1.68 6.37 -19.30
CA LEU A 221 -2.28 7.60 -18.78
C LEU A 221 -2.85 8.48 -19.88
N GLY A 222 -2.20 8.54 -21.06
CA GLY A 222 -2.72 9.22 -22.23
C GLY A 222 -4.04 8.64 -22.71
N LYS A 223 -4.13 7.32 -22.88
CA LYS A 223 -5.36 6.61 -23.26
C LYS A 223 -6.50 6.85 -22.25
N LEU A 224 -6.21 6.70 -20.95
CA LEU A 224 -7.20 6.90 -19.90
C LEU A 224 -7.67 8.37 -19.81
N GLY A 225 -6.78 9.33 -20.04
CA GLY A 225 -7.09 10.76 -20.00
C GLY A 225 -8.04 11.22 -21.10
N LEU A 226 -7.98 10.61 -22.28
CA LEU A 226 -8.88 10.93 -23.39
C LEU A 226 -10.36 10.69 -23.02
N VAL A 227 -10.63 9.66 -22.27
CA VAL A 227 -12.00 9.32 -21.83
C VAL A 227 -12.54 10.36 -20.85
N LEU A 228 -11.72 10.83 -19.89
CA LEU A 228 -12.16 11.85 -18.91
C LEU A 228 -12.55 13.19 -19.56
N ASN A 229 -11.95 13.52 -20.70
CA ASN A 229 -12.25 14.76 -21.42
C ASN A 229 -13.58 14.69 -22.20
N GLN A 230 -14.22 13.53 -22.25
CA GLN A 230 -15.51 13.32 -22.92
C GLN A 230 -16.71 13.40 -21.95
N TYR A 231 -16.45 13.43 -20.64
CA TYR A 231 -17.44 13.59 -19.57
C TYR A 231 -17.26 14.89 -18.81
#